data_cc6285045c595a2d6a0eadab131f5c26
#
_entry.id   cc6285045c595a2d6a0eadab131f5c26
#
_cell.length_a   1.000
_cell.length_b   1.000
_cell.length_c   1.000
_cell.angle_alpha   90.00
_cell.angle_beta   90.00
_cell.angle_gamma   90.00
#
_symmetry.space_group_name_H-M   'P 1'
#
loop_
_entity.id
_entity.type
_entity.pdbx_description
1 polymer ?
#
loop_
_entity_poly.entity_id
_entity_poly.type
_entity_poly.pdbx_seq_one_letter_code
_entity_poly.pdbx_strand_id
1 'polypeptide(L)'
;MQEDYEIRWHGRGGQGAITAAKILAQAAYLEGYQGVTAAPSFGAERRGAPVSASTRISPETVMVVSQVENPNVVVVLDHTLLKFEEVTSGLVKGGWLIVNTKRHPKELNLGGDFNIATADATGVCSSLGLVVAGLTLVNTAILGAFIRATEAVSMASMEKAIMERFSKSKVDINLAAIAQTYEITEIEKLK
;
A
#
# COMPACT_ATOMS: atom_id res chain seq x y z
N MET A 1 8.29 18.68 -7.79
CA MET A 1 8.86 17.80 -8.84
C MET A 1 8.38 16.42 -8.53
N GLN A 2 7.80 15.71 -9.49
CA GLN A 2 7.39 14.31 -9.28
C GLN A 2 8.64 13.44 -9.11
N GLU A 3 8.62 12.52 -8.16
CA GLU A 3 9.73 11.63 -7.84
C GLU A 3 9.44 10.21 -8.31
N ASP A 4 10.49 9.41 -8.47
CA ASP A 4 10.34 7.98 -8.75
C ASP A 4 10.00 7.22 -7.47
N TYR A 5 9.03 6.30 -7.55
CA TYR A 5 8.69 5.39 -6.48
C TYR A 5 8.74 3.94 -6.93
N GLU A 6 9.51 3.14 -6.22
CA GLU A 6 9.48 1.69 -6.28
C GLU A 6 8.81 1.16 -5.00
N ILE A 7 7.63 0.61 -5.14
CA ILE A 7 6.79 0.17 -4.03
C ILE A 7 6.73 -1.36 -4.02
N ARG A 8 6.98 -1.97 -2.87
CA ARG A 8 6.78 -3.39 -2.64
C ARG A 8 5.65 -3.61 -1.64
N TRP A 9 4.70 -4.44 -2.04
CA TRP A 9 3.53 -4.80 -1.26
C TRP A 9 3.69 -6.19 -0.68
N HIS A 10 3.43 -6.35 0.62
CA HIS A 10 3.39 -7.64 1.30
C HIS A 10 2.02 -7.86 1.91
N GLY A 11 1.46 -9.04 1.66
CA GLY A 11 0.17 -9.46 2.20
C GLY A 11 0.07 -10.98 2.25
N ARG A 12 -1.14 -11.45 2.57
CA ARG A 12 -1.48 -12.86 2.44
C ARG A 12 -2.42 -13.07 1.26
N GLY A 13 -2.35 -14.23 0.63
CA GLY A 13 -3.26 -14.60 -0.45
C GLY A 13 -4.72 -14.38 -0.03
N GLY A 14 -5.45 -13.59 -0.84
CA GLY A 14 -6.81 -13.14 -0.57
C GLY A 14 -6.95 -11.75 0.07
N GLN A 15 -5.88 -11.11 0.55
CA GLN A 15 -5.94 -9.74 1.09
C GLN A 15 -5.91 -8.65 0.01
N GLY A 16 -5.58 -8.98 -1.23
CA GLY A 16 -5.65 -8.08 -2.37
C GLY A 16 -4.44 -7.16 -2.55
N ALA A 17 -3.22 -7.60 -2.22
CA ALA A 17 -1.99 -6.84 -2.44
C ALA A 17 -1.84 -6.35 -3.90
N ILE A 18 -2.05 -7.25 -4.88
CA ILE A 18 -2.00 -6.85 -6.31
C ILE A 18 -3.13 -5.90 -6.70
N THR A 19 -4.29 -5.97 -6.03
CA THR A 19 -5.38 -5.02 -6.26
C THR A 19 -4.99 -3.63 -5.77
N ALA A 20 -4.41 -3.50 -4.57
CA ALA A 20 -3.88 -2.24 -4.04
C ALA A 20 -2.81 -1.66 -4.97
N ALA A 21 -1.86 -2.49 -5.40
CA ALA A 21 -0.79 -2.12 -6.33
C ALA A 21 -1.34 -1.54 -7.65
N LYS A 22 -2.37 -2.17 -8.24
CA LYS A 22 -3.01 -1.71 -9.48
C LYS A 22 -3.82 -0.42 -9.29
N ILE A 23 -4.50 -0.25 -8.16
CA ILE A 23 -5.25 0.98 -7.86
C ILE A 23 -4.28 2.14 -7.70
N LEU A 24 -3.16 1.94 -6.98
CA LEU A 24 -2.15 2.97 -6.84
C LEU A 24 -1.54 3.35 -8.19
N ALA A 25 -1.21 2.38 -9.06
CA ALA A 25 -0.71 2.65 -10.40
C ALA A 25 -1.69 3.49 -11.22
N GLN A 26 -3.00 3.18 -11.16
CA GLN A 26 -4.04 3.96 -11.81
C GLN A 26 -4.13 5.38 -11.24
N ALA A 27 -4.10 5.55 -9.93
CA ALA A 27 -4.10 6.86 -9.29
C ALA A 27 -2.88 7.69 -9.68
N ALA A 28 -1.70 7.09 -9.75
CA ALA A 28 -0.48 7.76 -10.19
C ALA A 28 -0.55 8.19 -11.68
N TYR A 29 -1.10 7.35 -12.54
CA TYR A 29 -1.35 7.74 -13.93
C TYR A 29 -2.29 8.95 -14.02
N LEU A 30 -3.37 8.97 -13.24
CA LEU A 30 -4.31 10.09 -13.16
C LEU A 30 -3.72 11.34 -12.49
N GLU A 31 -2.65 11.19 -11.69
CA GLU A 31 -1.85 12.28 -11.13
C GLU A 31 -0.90 12.90 -12.16
N GLY A 32 -0.65 12.22 -13.28
CA GLY A 32 0.20 12.69 -14.38
C GLY A 32 1.55 11.99 -14.53
N TYR A 33 1.80 10.92 -13.77
CA TYR A 33 2.98 10.09 -13.98
C TYR A 33 2.90 9.36 -15.33
N GLN A 34 4.01 9.34 -16.09
CA GLN A 34 4.07 8.75 -17.42
C GLN A 34 4.43 7.26 -17.39
N GLY A 35 5.24 6.86 -16.42
CA GLY A 35 5.68 5.48 -16.21
C GLY A 35 5.01 4.87 -15.01
N VAL A 36 3.99 4.01 -15.22
CA VAL A 36 3.33 3.30 -14.13
C VAL A 36 3.24 1.81 -14.45
N THR A 37 3.65 0.97 -13.52
CA THR A 37 3.51 -0.48 -13.63
C THR A 37 3.03 -1.07 -12.33
N ALA A 38 2.27 -2.17 -12.40
CA ALA A 38 1.89 -2.97 -11.23
C ALA A 38 1.91 -4.46 -11.61
N ALA A 39 2.67 -5.24 -10.88
CA ALA A 39 2.87 -6.65 -11.15
C ALA A 39 2.80 -7.50 -9.87
N PRO A 40 2.25 -8.73 -9.93
CA PRO A 40 2.44 -9.71 -8.86
C PRO A 40 3.89 -10.20 -8.87
N SER A 41 4.45 -10.52 -7.71
CA SER A 41 5.67 -11.32 -7.65
C SER A 41 5.32 -12.77 -7.96
N PHE A 42 6.17 -13.42 -8.77
CA PHE A 42 5.93 -14.78 -9.21
C PHE A 42 5.99 -15.77 -8.03
N GLY A 43 4.94 -16.58 -7.90
CA GLY A 43 4.78 -17.64 -6.91
C GLY A 43 3.39 -18.24 -6.97
N ALA A 44 3.22 -19.48 -6.52
CA ALA A 44 1.89 -20.09 -6.44
C ALA A 44 1.05 -19.39 -5.37
N GLU A 45 0.05 -18.63 -5.80
CA GLU A 45 -0.87 -17.95 -4.91
C GLU A 45 -1.73 -18.97 -4.16
N ARG A 46 -1.49 -19.11 -2.87
CA ARG A 46 -2.30 -19.94 -1.97
C ARG A 46 -2.98 -19.04 -0.95
N ARG A 47 -4.25 -19.28 -0.68
CA ARG A 47 -5.00 -18.52 0.32
C ARG A 47 -4.27 -18.55 1.67
N GLY A 48 -4.02 -17.38 2.26
CA GLY A 48 -3.33 -17.20 3.54
C GLY A 48 -1.80 -17.28 3.49
N ALA A 49 -1.20 -17.79 2.39
CA ALA A 49 0.26 -17.79 2.24
C ALA A 49 0.78 -16.35 2.00
N PRO A 50 2.03 -16.03 2.39
CA PRO A 50 2.66 -14.78 2.03
C PRO A 50 2.68 -14.58 0.52
N VAL A 51 2.29 -13.39 0.07
CA VAL A 51 2.33 -12.96 -1.33
C VAL A 51 2.90 -11.56 -1.40
N SER A 52 3.55 -11.24 -2.51
CA SER A 52 4.02 -9.89 -2.77
C SER A 52 3.59 -9.38 -4.15
N ALA A 53 3.58 -8.07 -4.28
CA ALA A 53 3.36 -7.36 -5.52
C ALA A 53 4.27 -6.14 -5.57
N SER A 54 4.42 -5.54 -6.73
CA SER A 54 5.18 -4.32 -6.92
C SER A 54 4.37 -3.26 -7.67
N THR A 55 4.68 -1.99 -7.39
CA THR A 55 4.24 -0.85 -8.19
C THR A 55 5.47 0.01 -8.46
N ARG A 56 5.64 0.45 -9.70
CA ARG A 56 6.58 1.51 -10.05
C ARG A 56 5.80 2.71 -10.54
N ILE A 57 6.24 3.87 -10.12
CA ILE A 57 5.68 5.16 -10.49
C ILE A 57 6.85 6.06 -10.87
N SER A 58 6.85 6.60 -12.09
CA SER A 58 7.90 7.48 -12.59
C SER A 58 7.31 8.64 -13.39
N PRO A 59 7.87 9.85 -13.30
CA PRO A 59 7.54 10.94 -14.21
C PRO A 59 7.91 10.62 -15.66
N GLU A 60 8.85 9.69 -15.88
CA GLU A 60 9.27 9.24 -17.20
C GLU A 60 8.68 7.86 -17.54
N THR A 61 8.66 7.51 -18.83
CA THR A 61 8.16 6.20 -19.26
C THR A 61 9.05 5.07 -18.74
N VAL A 62 8.47 4.14 -17.99
CA VAL A 62 9.16 2.96 -17.46
C VAL A 62 8.85 1.74 -18.31
N MET A 63 9.88 1.13 -18.90
CA MET A 63 9.75 -0.10 -19.70
C MET A 63 10.20 -1.39 -18.98
N VAL A 64 10.59 -1.27 -17.69
CA VAL A 64 11.17 -2.40 -16.95
C VAL A 64 10.11 -3.11 -16.11
N VAL A 65 9.93 -4.41 -16.31
CA VAL A 65 9.04 -5.29 -15.54
C VAL A 65 9.90 -6.29 -14.76
N SER A 66 10.83 -5.79 -13.94
CA SER A 66 11.62 -6.63 -13.01
C SER A 66 11.04 -6.57 -11.59
N GLN A 67 11.48 -7.45 -10.71
CA GLN A 67 11.17 -7.34 -9.28
C GLN A 67 11.79 -6.05 -8.71
N VAL A 68 11.09 -5.46 -7.73
CA VAL A 68 11.60 -4.31 -6.96
C VAL A 68 12.53 -4.84 -5.87
N GLU A 69 13.83 -4.63 -6.04
CA GLU A 69 14.87 -5.08 -5.09
C GLU A 69 15.12 -4.03 -4.00
N ASN A 70 15.16 -2.75 -4.38
CA ASN A 70 15.45 -1.63 -3.49
C ASN A 70 14.25 -0.66 -3.41
N PRO A 71 13.16 -1.04 -2.72
CA PRO A 71 11.95 -0.21 -2.67
C PRO A 71 12.19 1.09 -1.91
N ASN A 72 11.56 2.19 -2.37
CA ASN A 72 11.42 3.42 -1.58
C ASN A 72 10.29 3.28 -0.55
N VAL A 73 9.29 2.43 -0.86
CA VAL A 73 8.15 2.19 0.00
C VAL A 73 7.86 0.70 0.10
N VAL A 74 7.70 0.23 1.32
CA VAL A 74 7.20 -1.11 1.62
C VAL A 74 5.84 -0.97 2.31
N VAL A 75 4.81 -1.63 1.76
CA VAL A 75 3.46 -1.65 2.34
C VAL A 75 3.12 -3.06 2.82
N VAL A 76 2.75 -3.18 4.08
CA VAL A 76 2.47 -4.46 4.75
C VAL A 76 1.01 -4.53 5.15
N LEU A 77 0.23 -5.36 4.46
CA LEU A 77 -1.20 -5.56 4.69
C LEU A 77 -1.51 -6.41 5.94
N ASP A 78 -0.53 -7.17 6.41
CA ASP A 78 -0.63 -8.03 7.59
C ASP A 78 0.66 -7.91 8.41
N HIS A 79 0.59 -7.24 9.56
CA HIS A 79 1.75 -6.99 10.43
C HIS A 79 2.47 -8.27 10.90
N THR A 80 1.80 -9.44 10.88
CA THR A 80 2.45 -10.70 11.24
C THR A 80 3.55 -11.11 10.26
N LEU A 81 3.59 -10.50 9.06
CA LEU A 81 4.64 -10.71 8.07
C LEU A 81 5.96 -10.02 8.43
N LEU A 82 5.95 -9.02 9.32
CA LEU A 82 7.15 -8.30 9.77
C LEU A 82 8.19 -9.20 10.46
N LYS A 83 7.79 -10.40 10.88
CA LYS A 83 8.73 -11.40 11.43
C LYS A 83 9.70 -11.99 10.38
N PHE A 84 9.45 -11.77 9.09
CA PHE A 84 10.30 -12.22 8.01
C PHE A 84 11.20 -11.06 7.56
N GLU A 85 12.51 -11.25 7.57
CA GLU A 85 13.51 -10.24 7.19
C GLU A 85 13.31 -9.74 5.74
N GLU A 86 12.83 -10.60 4.84
CA GLU A 86 12.59 -10.25 3.45
C GLU A 86 11.59 -9.10 3.28
N VAL A 87 10.72 -8.85 4.27
CA VAL A 87 9.70 -7.79 4.17
C VAL A 87 10.34 -6.41 4.12
N THR A 88 11.35 -6.15 4.92
CA THR A 88 12.07 -4.85 4.97
C THR A 88 13.39 -4.87 4.20
N SER A 89 13.83 -6.02 3.70
CA SER A 89 15.07 -6.15 2.95
C SER A 89 15.11 -5.21 1.74
N GLY A 90 16.21 -4.50 1.56
CA GLY A 90 16.42 -3.55 0.46
C GLY A 90 15.66 -2.24 0.59
N LEU A 91 14.84 -2.02 1.63
CA LEU A 91 14.19 -0.72 1.84
C LEU A 91 15.25 0.36 1.99
N VAL A 92 15.20 1.37 1.10
CA VAL A 92 16.23 2.41 1.03
C VAL A 92 16.24 3.30 2.27
N LYS A 93 17.40 3.87 2.59
CA LYS A 93 17.52 4.85 3.67
C LYS A 93 16.59 6.04 3.44
N GLY A 94 15.81 6.40 4.47
CA GLY A 94 14.80 7.46 4.38
C GLY A 94 13.52 7.04 3.67
N GLY A 95 13.43 5.81 3.17
CA GLY A 95 12.21 5.25 2.59
C GLY A 95 11.09 5.06 3.62
N TRP A 96 9.98 4.49 3.20
CA TRP A 96 8.79 4.32 4.03
C TRP A 96 8.42 2.86 4.26
N LEU A 97 8.19 2.49 5.50
CA LEU A 97 7.51 1.27 5.89
C LEU A 97 6.09 1.60 6.37
N ILE A 98 5.08 1.16 5.63
CA ILE A 98 3.66 1.41 5.93
C ILE A 98 3.02 0.10 6.37
N VAL A 99 2.46 0.06 7.57
CA VAL A 99 1.99 -1.19 8.18
C VAL A 99 0.53 -1.09 8.62
N ASN A 100 -0.28 -2.05 8.20
CA ASN A 100 -1.61 -2.25 8.75
C ASN A 100 -1.51 -2.90 10.14
N THR A 101 -1.66 -2.10 11.18
CA THR A 101 -1.60 -2.53 12.58
C THR A 101 -2.24 -1.50 13.50
N LYS A 102 -2.68 -1.93 14.69
CA LYS A 102 -3.14 -1.06 15.79
C LYS A 102 -2.00 -0.45 16.60
N ARG A 103 -0.77 -0.95 16.41
CA ARG A 103 0.39 -0.49 17.17
C ARG A 103 0.85 0.87 16.67
N HIS A 104 1.25 1.73 17.60
CA HIS A 104 1.99 2.95 17.27
C HIS A 104 3.32 2.60 16.57
N PRO A 105 3.86 3.41 15.63
CA PRO A 105 5.13 3.14 14.95
C PRO A 105 6.28 2.77 15.89
N LYS A 106 6.41 3.48 17.01
CA LYS A 106 7.46 3.22 18.04
C LYS A 106 7.38 1.84 18.70
N GLU A 107 6.20 1.24 18.73
CA GLU A 107 5.99 -0.07 19.36
C GLU A 107 6.40 -1.23 18.46
N LEU A 108 6.67 -0.96 17.18
CA LEU A 108 7.11 -2.01 16.25
C LEU A 108 8.54 -2.45 16.52
N ASN A 109 9.36 -1.61 17.17
CA ASN A 109 10.75 -1.90 17.54
C ASN A 109 11.58 -2.45 16.36
N LEU A 110 11.35 -1.93 15.16
CA LEU A 110 12.06 -2.34 13.95
C LEU A 110 13.34 -1.50 13.82
N GLY A 111 14.47 -2.20 13.68
CA GLY A 111 15.73 -1.56 13.31
C GLY A 111 15.72 -1.17 11.83
N GLY A 112 16.35 -0.04 11.51
CA GLY A 112 16.53 0.41 10.13
C GLY A 112 16.47 1.92 9.99
N ASP A 113 17.03 2.43 8.89
CA ASP A 113 17.13 3.85 8.58
C ASP A 113 15.95 4.29 7.69
N PHE A 114 14.71 4.06 8.11
CA PHE A 114 13.51 4.37 7.34
C PHE A 114 12.40 5.00 8.19
N ASN A 115 11.48 5.70 7.55
CA ASN A 115 10.28 6.25 8.17
C ASN A 115 9.25 5.14 8.36
N ILE A 116 8.40 5.25 9.39
CA ILE A 116 7.34 4.27 9.66
C ILE A 116 6.00 4.99 9.71
N ALA A 117 5.01 4.41 9.03
CA ALA A 117 3.61 4.81 9.14
C ALA A 117 2.76 3.59 9.53
N THR A 118 1.85 3.76 10.49
CA THR A 118 0.93 2.71 10.92
C THR A 118 -0.51 3.17 10.88
N ALA A 119 -1.42 2.27 10.54
CA ALA A 119 -2.85 2.51 10.59
C ALA A 119 -3.61 1.19 10.83
N ASP A 120 -4.69 1.22 11.61
CA ASP A 120 -5.61 0.09 11.77
C ASP A 120 -6.63 0.03 10.61
N ALA A 121 -6.13 -0.20 9.40
CA ALA A 121 -6.99 -0.38 8.23
C ALA A 121 -7.96 -1.57 8.39
N THR A 122 -7.57 -2.60 9.16
CA THR A 122 -8.45 -3.73 9.49
C THR A 122 -9.65 -3.28 10.34
N GLY A 123 -9.43 -2.46 11.35
CA GLY A 123 -10.49 -1.90 12.19
C GLY A 123 -11.43 -1.02 11.38
N VAL A 124 -10.89 -0.12 10.55
CA VAL A 124 -11.67 0.73 9.63
C VAL A 124 -12.55 -0.12 8.71
N CYS A 125 -11.97 -1.10 8.02
CA CYS A 125 -12.73 -1.95 7.11
C CYS A 125 -13.80 -2.77 7.82
N SER A 126 -13.51 -3.27 9.03
CA SER A 126 -14.47 -4.00 9.84
C SER A 126 -15.67 -3.13 10.25
N SER A 127 -15.41 -1.88 10.66
CA SER A 127 -16.48 -0.93 11.04
C SER A 127 -17.37 -0.53 9.87
N LEU A 128 -16.82 -0.52 8.67
CA LEU A 128 -17.54 -0.21 7.42
C LEU A 128 -18.16 -1.44 6.77
N GLY A 129 -17.97 -2.65 7.31
CA GLY A 129 -18.50 -3.87 6.73
C GLY A 129 -17.78 -4.34 5.45
N LEU A 130 -16.56 -3.89 5.20
CA LEU A 130 -15.71 -4.33 4.08
C LEU A 130 -15.11 -5.71 4.34
N VAL A 131 -15.97 -6.72 4.43
CA VAL A 131 -15.61 -8.12 4.67
C VAL A 131 -16.16 -8.98 3.52
N VAL A 132 -15.29 -9.79 2.91
CA VAL A 132 -15.66 -10.73 1.83
C VAL A 132 -15.16 -12.13 2.18
N ALA A 133 -16.06 -13.09 2.19
CA ALA A 133 -15.76 -14.49 2.53
C ALA A 133 -14.97 -14.65 3.86
N GLY A 134 -15.32 -13.84 4.86
CA GLY A 134 -14.68 -13.85 6.19
C GLY A 134 -13.30 -13.18 6.26
N LEU A 135 -12.87 -12.53 5.18
CA LEU A 135 -11.62 -11.74 5.15
C LEU A 135 -11.94 -10.25 5.06
N THR A 136 -11.30 -9.47 5.91
CA THR A 136 -11.34 -8.01 5.85
C THR A 136 -10.51 -7.52 4.66
N LEU A 137 -11.14 -6.77 3.75
CA LEU A 137 -10.48 -6.26 2.54
C LEU A 137 -9.75 -4.94 2.84
N VAL A 138 -8.52 -5.04 3.30
CA VAL A 138 -7.69 -3.88 3.67
C VAL A 138 -6.98 -3.21 2.49
N ASN A 139 -7.09 -3.79 1.30
CA ASN A 139 -6.36 -3.39 0.09
C ASN A 139 -6.61 -1.94 -0.35
N THR A 140 -7.84 -1.46 -0.25
CA THR A 140 -8.17 -0.06 -0.57
C THR A 140 -7.91 0.85 0.61
N ALA A 141 -8.28 0.46 1.82
CA ALA A 141 -8.11 1.26 3.01
C ALA A 141 -6.65 1.68 3.25
N ILE A 142 -5.69 0.75 3.09
CA ILE A 142 -4.26 1.03 3.32
C ILE A 142 -3.69 2.09 2.37
N LEU A 143 -4.35 2.36 1.25
CA LEU A 143 -3.98 3.44 0.34
C LEU A 143 -4.11 4.82 0.99
N GLY A 144 -5.00 4.97 1.97
CA GLY A 144 -5.07 6.17 2.80
C GLY A 144 -3.77 6.42 3.58
N ALA A 145 -3.24 5.37 4.22
CA ALA A 145 -1.95 5.45 4.91
C ALA A 145 -0.78 5.72 3.93
N PHE A 146 -0.83 5.14 2.73
CA PHE A 146 0.15 5.40 1.68
C PHE A 146 0.15 6.89 1.29
N ILE A 147 -1.01 7.47 1.00
CA ILE A 147 -1.13 8.89 0.64
C ILE A 147 -0.62 9.77 1.78
N ARG A 148 -1.00 9.48 3.03
CA ARG A 148 -0.60 10.25 4.21
C ARG A 148 0.90 10.25 4.44
N ALA A 149 1.58 9.13 4.18
CA ALA A 149 3.00 8.97 4.39
C ALA A 149 3.85 9.58 3.27
N THR A 150 3.43 9.38 2.01
CA THR A 150 4.30 9.66 0.85
C THR A 150 3.93 10.91 0.07
N GLU A 151 2.67 11.31 0.10
CA GLU A 151 2.12 12.38 -0.74
C GLU A 151 2.38 12.20 -2.25
N ALA A 152 2.74 10.97 -2.67
CA ALA A 152 3.07 10.65 -4.06
C ALA A 152 1.89 10.80 -5.02
N VAL A 153 0.67 10.59 -4.52
CA VAL A 153 -0.59 10.81 -5.25
C VAL A 153 -1.56 11.59 -4.39
N SER A 154 -2.39 12.42 -5.02
CA SER A 154 -3.43 13.17 -4.32
C SER A 154 -4.64 12.30 -3.99
N MET A 155 -5.42 12.70 -2.99
CA MET A 155 -6.71 12.08 -2.69
C MET A 155 -7.66 12.17 -3.89
N ALA A 156 -7.62 13.27 -4.66
CA ALA A 156 -8.45 13.47 -5.83
C ALA A 156 -8.16 12.47 -6.96
N SER A 157 -6.88 12.15 -7.20
CA SER A 157 -6.50 11.13 -8.19
C SER A 157 -6.83 9.72 -7.71
N MET A 158 -6.71 9.47 -6.41
CA MET A 158 -7.14 8.21 -5.80
C MET A 158 -8.65 8.01 -5.92
N GLU A 159 -9.46 9.05 -5.67
CA GLU A 159 -10.91 9.02 -5.82
C GLU A 159 -11.31 8.63 -7.26
N LYS A 160 -10.71 9.26 -8.27
CA LYS A 160 -10.93 8.91 -9.67
C LYS A 160 -10.60 7.44 -9.96
N ALA A 161 -9.45 6.94 -9.47
CA ALA A 161 -9.05 5.55 -9.66
C ALA A 161 -10.05 4.57 -9.01
N ILE A 162 -10.60 4.89 -7.84
CA ILE A 162 -11.65 4.11 -7.18
C ILE A 162 -12.95 4.12 -7.99
N MET A 163 -13.36 5.29 -8.51
CA MET A 163 -14.56 5.42 -9.36
C MET A 163 -14.46 4.59 -10.65
N GLU A 164 -13.29 4.53 -11.27
CA GLU A 164 -13.05 3.70 -12.46
C GLU A 164 -13.01 2.21 -12.15
N ARG A 165 -12.58 1.84 -10.96
CA ARG A 165 -12.35 0.44 -10.57
C ARG A 165 -13.60 -0.26 -10.04
N PHE A 166 -14.45 0.45 -9.32
CA PHE A 166 -15.58 -0.13 -8.59
C PHE A 166 -16.93 0.29 -9.15
N SER A 167 -17.95 -0.56 -8.96
CA SER A 167 -19.33 -0.17 -9.22
C SER A 167 -19.78 0.95 -8.26
N LYS A 168 -20.75 1.76 -8.70
CA LYS A 168 -21.28 2.89 -7.89
C LYS A 168 -21.60 2.49 -6.44
N SER A 169 -22.17 1.30 -6.24
CA SER A 169 -22.55 0.82 -4.89
C SER A 169 -21.36 0.52 -3.98
N LYS A 170 -20.13 0.46 -4.51
CA LYS A 170 -18.91 0.17 -3.75
C LYS A 170 -17.96 1.36 -3.66
N VAL A 171 -18.15 2.40 -4.46
CA VAL A 171 -17.28 3.58 -4.48
C VAL A 171 -17.27 4.25 -3.12
N ASP A 172 -18.42 4.66 -2.60
CA ASP A 172 -18.53 5.45 -1.37
C ASP A 172 -17.90 4.75 -0.17
N ILE A 173 -18.12 3.45 0.00
CA ILE A 173 -17.56 2.68 1.11
C ILE A 173 -16.03 2.54 1.01
N ASN A 174 -15.49 2.38 -0.20
CA ASN A 174 -14.03 2.31 -0.39
C ASN A 174 -13.37 3.68 -0.19
N LEU A 175 -14.00 4.77 -0.64
CA LEU A 175 -13.51 6.12 -0.40
C LEU A 175 -13.55 6.46 1.10
N ALA A 176 -14.63 6.10 1.80
CA ALA A 176 -14.70 6.25 3.26
C ALA A 176 -13.58 5.49 3.97
N ALA A 177 -13.28 4.26 3.53
CA ALA A 177 -12.20 3.48 4.11
C ALA A 177 -10.81 4.13 3.89
N ILE A 178 -10.55 4.66 2.70
CA ILE A 178 -9.30 5.39 2.39
C ILE A 178 -9.20 6.65 3.27
N ALA A 179 -10.25 7.47 3.30
CA ALA A 179 -10.26 8.72 4.06
C ALA A 179 -10.08 8.48 5.57
N GLN A 180 -10.82 7.54 6.15
CA GLN A 180 -10.67 7.20 7.58
C GLN A 180 -9.27 6.67 7.90
N THR A 181 -8.70 5.81 7.03
CA THR A 181 -7.35 5.30 7.24
C THR A 181 -6.30 6.40 7.12
N TYR A 182 -6.47 7.34 6.19
CA TYR A 182 -5.61 8.53 6.09
C TYR A 182 -5.58 9.32 7.40
N GLU A 183 -6.75 9.59 7.99
CA GLU A 183 -6.87 10.39 9.22
C GLU A 183 -6.26 9.72 10.45
N ILE A 184 -6.39 8.38 10.58
CA ILE A 184 -5.86 7.64 11.73
C ILE A 184 -4.41 7.20 11.55
N THR A 185 -3.77 7.54 10.43
CA THR A 185 -2.38 7.15 10.17
C THR A 185 -1.42 7.90 11.08
N GLU A 186 -0.67 7.16 11.86
CA GLU A 186 0.40 7.65 12.71
C GLU A 186 1.75 7.52 12.02
N ILE A 187 2.59 8.54 12.16
CA ILE A 187 3.88 8.65 11.45
C ILE A 187 5.02 8.85 12.44
N GLU A 188 6.10 8.10 12.26
CA GLU A 188 7.41 8.35 12.85
C GLU A 188 8.44 8.53 11.75
N LYS A 189 9.01 9.73 11.67
CA LYS A 189 10.08 10.04 10.71
C LYS A 189 11.45 9.68 11.29
N LEU A 190 12.33 9.20 10.43
CA LEU A 190 13.74 9.03 10.71
C LEU A 190 14.32 10.38 11.17
N LYS A 191 15.07 10.37 12.27
CA LYS A 191 15.74 11.56 12.83
C LYS A 191 17.04 11.85 12.13
#